data_340005a3dc7bbe4177414c14d85b2fd3
#
_entry.id   340005a3dc7bbe4177414c14d85b2fd3
#
_cell.length_a   1.000
_cell.length_b   1.000
_cell.length_c   1.000
_cell.angle_alpha   90.00
_cell.angle_beta   90.00
_cell.angle_gamma   90.00
#
_symmetry.space_group_name_H-M   'P 1'
#
loop_
_entity.id
_entity.type
_entity.pdbx_description
1 polymer ?
#
loop_
_entity_poly.entity_id
_entity_poly.type
_entity_poly.pdbx_seq_one_letter_code
_entity_poly.pdbx_strand_id
1 'polypeptide(L)'
;MNALEQVKHTLYRQKIQYLMGHAIGPNDLTVRITVSPGTRLELIRCATPYCQIHGIGEDIKETILGEPLEVAKDMPDGVYYLDLMVYNRVQKQLKFTLQPDSDVSS
;
A
#
# COMPACT_ATOMS: atom_id res chain seq x y z
N MET A 1 -5.03 9.10 -12.95
CA MET A 1 -5.13 8.35 -11.67
C MET A 1 -4.01 8.81 -10.76
N ASN A 2 -4.33 9.29 -9.57
CA ASN A 2 -3.31 9.76 -8.64
C ASN A 2 -2.59 8.58 -7.96
N ALA A 3 -1.56 8.89 -7.17
CA ALA A 3 -0.75 7.84 -6.53
C ALA A 3 -1.58 6.91 -5.65
N LEU A 4 -2.48 7.46 -4.85
CA LEU A 4 -3.31 6.67 -3.96
C LEU A 4 -4.24 5.73 -4.74
N GLU A 5 -4.83 6.22 -5.82
CA GLU A 5 -5.71 5.40 -6.65
C GLU A 5 -4.94 4.26 -7.31
N GLN A 6 -3.72 4.52 -7.75
CA GLN A 6 -2.87 3.47 -8.33
C GLN A 6 -2.58 2.38 -7.30
N VAL A 7 -2.19 2.77 -6.09
CA VAL A 7 -1.92 1.81 -5.02
C VAL A 7 -3.19 1.03 -4.67
N LYS A 8 -4.32 1.71 -4.58
CA LYS A 8 -5.61 1.08 -4.28
C LYS A 8 -5.98 0.03 -5.31
N HIS A 9 -5.87 0.35 -6.60
CA HIS A 9 -6.17 -0.61 -7.67
C HIS A 9 -5.25 -1.82 -7.62
N THR A 10 -3.96 -1.57 -7.45
CA THR A 10 -2.98 -2.65 -7.38
C THR A 10 -3.23 -3.54 -6.17
N LEU A 11 -3.48 -2.92 -5.02
CA LEU A 11 -3.76 -3.63 -3.78
C LEU A 11 -4.96 -4.57 -3.93
N TYR A 12 -6.08 -4.04 -4.41
CA TYR A 12 -7.29 -4.84 -4.55
C TYR A 12 -7.14 -5.95 -5.57
N ARG A 13 -6.47 -5.67 -6.68
CA ARG A 13 -6.20 -6.69 -7.70
C ARG A 13 -5.38 -7.85 -7.13
N GLN A 14 -4.32 -7.53 -6.42
CA GLN A 14 -3.45 -8.56 -5.84
C GLN A 14 -4.16 -9.35 -4.75
N LYS A 15 -4.95 -8.70 -3.93
CA LYS A 15 -5.73 -9.40 -2.90
C LYS A 15 -6.71 -10.37 -3.53
N ILE A 16 -7.46 -9.93 -4.53
CA ILE A 16 -8.43 -10.78 -5.21
C ILE A 16 -7.75 -11.96 -5.87
N GLN A 17 -6.67 -11.72 -6.60
CA GLN A 17 -5.94 -12.78 -7.28
C GLN A 17 -5.41 -13.83 -6.29
N TYR A 18 -4.88 -13.36 -5.17
CA TYR A 18 -4.35 -14.27 -4.15
C TYR A 18 -5.45 -15.11 -3.52
N LEU A 19 -6.57 -14.47 -3.17
CA LEU A 19 -7.70 -15.17 -2.55
C LEU A 19 -8.34 -16.19 -3.49
N MET A 20 -8.36 -15.91 -4.79
CA MET A 20 -8.88 -16.85 -5.78
C MET A 20 -8.00 -18.08 -5.94
N GLY A 21 -6.71 -17.96 -5.70
CA GLY A 21 -5.77 -19.07 -5.84
C GLY A 21 -5.48 -19.82 -4.55
N HIS A 22 -6.03 -19.39 -3.42
CA HIS A 22 -5.70 -19.97 -2.12
C HIS A 22 -6.97 -20.12 -1.27
N ALA A 23 -7.04 -21.20 -0.52
CA ALA A 23 -8.20 -21.49 0.32
C ALA A 23 -8.08 -20.79 1.68
N ILE A 24 -8.10 -19.46 1.66
CA ILE A 24 -8.04 -18.64 2.88
C ILE A 24 -9.17 -17.61 2.85
N GLY A 25 -9.57 -17.14 4.03
CA GLY A 25 -10.57 -16.10 4.15
C GLY A 25 -9.99 -14.71 3.88
N PRO A 26 -10.83 -13.74 3.48
CA PRO A 26 -10.37 -12.37 3.24
C PRO A 26 -9.74 -11.72 4.47
N ASN A 27 -10.18 -12.10 5.66
CA ASN A 27 -9.66 -11.54 6.91
C ASN A 27 -8.30 -12.14 7.30
N ASP A 28 -7.90 -13.23 6.67
CA ASP A 28 -6.63 -13.88 6.96
C ASP A 28 -5.49 -13.30 6.14
N LEU A 29 -5.80 -12.53 5.12
CA LEU A 29 -4.83 -11.91 4.24
C LEU A 29 -4.62 -10.46 4.62
N THR A 30 -3.39 -10.11 4.94
CA THR A 30 -2.97 -8.73 5.19
C THR A 30 -1.94 -8.35 4.13
N VAL A 31 -2.02 -7.12 3.62
CA VAL A 31 -1.04 -6.63 2.65
C VAL A 31 -0.31 -5.45 3.25
N ARG A 32 0.96 -5.63 3.56
CA ARG A 32 1.79 -4.54 4.06
C ARG A 32 2.31 -3.73 2.88
N ILE A 33 2.11 -2.42 2.94
CA ILE A 33 2.55 -1.50 1.89
C ILE A 33 3.82 -0.82 2.37
N THR A 34 4.92 -1.00 1.64
CA THR A 34 6.21 -0.40 1.98
C THR A 34 6.56 0.65 0.95
N VAL A 35 6.86 1.85 1.40
CA VAL A 35 7.10 3.02 0.56
C VAL A 35 8.31 3.81 1.06
N SER A 36 8.84 4.70 0.21
CA SER A 36 9.82 5.69 0.63
C SER A 36 9.15 6.81 1.42
N PRO A 37 9.91 7.61 2.18
CA PRO A 37 9.33 8.78 2.84
C PRO A 37 8.65 9.75 1.88
N GLY A 38 9.23 9.97 0.70
CA GLY A 38 8.63 10.84 -0.31
C GLY A 38 7.33 10.29 -0.87
N THR A 39 7.29 8.99 -1.14
CA THR A 39 6.07 8.33 -1.62
C THR A 39 4.99 8.35 -0.54
N ARG A 40 5.37 8.17 0.73
CA ARG A 40 4.42 8.28 1.83
C ARG A 40 3.74 9.64 1.86
N LEU A 41 4.52 10.71 1.73
CA LEU A 41 3.96 12.07 1.69
C LEU A 41 3.01 12.25 0.50
N GLU A 42 3.36 11.70 -0.64
CA GLU A 42 2.51 11.76 -1.83
C GLU A 42 1.18 11.06 -1.61
N LEU A 43 1.21 9.89 -0.99
CA LEU A 43 -0.01 9.15 -0.69
C LEU A 43 -0.89 9.88 0.32
N ILE A 44 -0.28 10.46 1.35
CA ILE A 44 -1.01 11.24 2.35
C ILE A 44 -1.67 12.45 1.70
N ARG A 45 -0.96 13.14 0.81
CA ARG A 45 -1.49 14.31 0.11
C ARG A 45 -2.72 13.92 -0.73
N CYS A 46 -2.68 12.78 -1.39
CA CYS A 46 -3.79 12.30 -2.19
C CYS A 46 -4.97 11.83 -1.35
N ALA A 47 -4.70 11.44 -0.13
CA ALA A 47 -5.68 10.76 0.72
C ALA A 47 -6.46 11.69 1.65
N THR A 48 -6.03 12.93 1.80
CA THR A 48 -6.73 13.90 2.64
C THR A 48 -8.09 14.28 2.02
N PRO A 49 -9.22 14.25 2.72
CA PRO A 49 -9.39 13.96 4.15
C PRO A 49 -9.64 12.48 4.50
N TYR A 50 -9.51 11.60 3.56
CA TYR A 50 -9.91 10.19 3.73
C TYR A 50 -8.82 9.31 4.33
N CYS A 51 -7.61 9.81 4.39
CA CYS A 51 -6.53 9.07 5.03
C CYS A 51 -6.57 9.31 6.53
N GLN A 52 -6.76 8.25 7.25
CA GLN A 52 -6.66 8.32 8.70
C GLN A 52 -5.34 7.69 9.11
N ILE A 53 -4.46 8.53 9.65
CA ILE A 53 -3.28 8.03 10.33
C ILE A 53 -3.73 7.81 11.77
N HIS A 54 -3.87 6.54 12.13
CA HIS A 54 -4.25 6.17 13.47
C HIS A 54 -3.01 5.92 14.30
N GLY A 55 -2.98 6.55 15.46
CA GLY A 55 -1.92 6.34 16.42
C GLY A 55 -1.41 7.66 16.95
N ILE A 56 -1.44 7.80 18.26
CA ILE A 56 -0.87 8.94 18.98
C ILE A 56 0.11 8.34 19.96
N GLY A 57 1.40 8.69 19.85
CA GLY A 57 2.41 8.22 20.77
C GLY A 57 3.47 7.36 20.11
N GLU A 58 4.21 6.62 20.92
CA GLU A 58 5.41 5.90 20.47
C GLU A 58 5.11 4.69 19.61
N ASP A 59 3.91 4.13 19.72
CA ASP A 59 3.49 2.94 18.98
C ASP A 59 2.61 3.28 17.79
N ILE A 60 2.92 4.36 17.10
CA ILE A 60 2.15 4.78 15.94
C ILE A 60 2.33 3.77 14.82
N LYS A 61 1.28 3.01 14.54
CA LYS A 61 1.21 2.15 13.37
C LYS A 61 0.38 2.85 12.32
N GLU A 62 1.03 3.30 11.27
CA GLU A 62 0.32 3.92 10.16
C GLU A 62 -0.41 2.86 9.37
N THR A 63 -1.62 3.19 8.95
CA THR A 63 -2.39 2.37 8.03
C THR A 63 -2.83 3.23 6.87
N ILE A 64 -2.93 2.63 5.71
CA ILE A 64 -3.48 3.26 4.53
C ILE A 64 -4.38 2.25 3.82
N LEU A 65 -5.56 2.68 3.41
CA LEU A 65 -6.55 1.79 2.80
C LEU A 65 -6.88 0.57 3.67
N GLY A 66 -6.76 0.73 4.99
CA GLY A 66 -7.01 -0.36 5.93
C GLY A 66 -5.86 -1.34 6.08
N GLU A 67 -4.72 -1.10 5.44
CA GLU A 67 -3.58 -2.00 5.45
C GLU A 67 -2.37 -1.33 6.13
N PRO A 68 -1.47 -2.11 6.75
CA PRO A 68 -0.29 -1.53 7.39
C PRO A 68 0.61 -0.83 6.38
N LEU A 69 1.11 0.33 6.76
CA LEU A 69 2.03 1.12 5.95
C LEU A 69 3.38 1.17 6.63
N GLU A 70 4.42 0.81 5.90
CA GLU A 70 5.79 0.91 6.38
C GLU A 70 6.60 1.86 5.53
N VAL A 71 7.57 2.53 6.14
CA VAL A 71 8.45 3.47 5.45
C VAL A 71 9.86 2.92 5.46
N ALA A 72 10.45 2.80 4.28
CA ALA A 72 11.82 2.36 4.11
C ALA A 72 12.64 3.51 3.53
N LYS A 73 13.61 3.99 4.29
CA LYS A 73 14.39 5.19 3.92
C LYS A 73 15.24 4.96 2.68
N ASP A 74 15.59 3.72 2.40
CA ASP A 74 16.48 3.38 1.30
C ASP A 74 15.77 3.19 -0.03
N MET A 75 14.45 3.27 -0.04
CA MET A 75 13.68 3.06 -1.25
C MET A 75 13.65 4.32 -2.11
N PRO A 76 13.77 4.16 -3.43
CA PRO A 76 13.56 5.30 -4.33
C PRO A 76 12.10 5.75 -4.32
N ASP A 77 11.88 7.04 -4.52
CA ASP A 77 10.54 7.58 -4.64
C ASP A 77 9.83 7.02 -5.87
N GLY A 78 8.53 6.86 -5.75
CA GLY A 78 7.71 6.31 -6.83
C GLY A 78 7.66 4.80 -6.89
N VAL A 79 8.40 4.11 -6.04
CA VAL A 79 8.38 2.64 -5.96
C VAL A 79 7.70 2.22 -4.66
N TYR A 80 6.92 1.17 -4.72
CA TYR A 80 6.32 0.60 -3.52
C TYR A 80 6.30 -0.92 -3.60
N TYR A 81 6.32 -1.56 -2.43
CA TYR A 81 6.21 -3.00 -2.32
C TYR A 81 4.91 -3.37 -1.65
N LEU A 82 4.32 -4.45 -2.12
CA LEU A 82 3.19 -5.10 -1.45
C LEU A 82 3.65 -6.45 -0.94
N ASP A 83 3.59 -6.64 0.37
CA ASP A 83 3.91 -7.91 1.02
C ASP A 83 2.59 -8.58 1.38
N LEU A 84 2.24 -9.65 0.68
CA LEU A 84 1.05 -10.42 0.98
C LEU A 84 1.37 -11.36 2.14
N MET A 85 0.68 -11.16 3.25
CA MET A 85 0.95 -11.85 4.50
C MET A 85 -0.26 -12.65 4.95
N VAL A 86 -0.01 -13.88 5.32
CA VAL A 86 -1.01 -14.76 5.95
C VAL A 86 -0.50 -15.15 7.31
N TYR A 87 -1.27 -14.86 8.36
CA TYR A 87 -0.89 -15.12 9.75
C TYR A 87 0.49 -14.55 10.10
N ASN A 88 0.71 -13.29 9.71
CA ASN A 88 1.96 -12.55 9.97
C ASN A 88 3.20 -13.10 9.27
N ARG A 89 3.02 -13.94 8.25
CA ARG A 89 4.13 -14.45 7.44
C ARG A 89 4.00 -13.95 6.02
N VAL A 90 5.08 -13.37 5.51
CA VAL A 90 5.12 -12.89 4.14
C VAL A 90 5.13 -14.11 3.20
N GLN A 91 4.09 -14.21 2.38
CA GLN A 91 3.95 -15.27 1.40
C GLN A 91 4.48 -14.84 0.04
N LYS A 92 4.32 -13.56 -0.28
CA LYS A 92 4.72 -13.04 -1.59
C LYS A 92 5.02 -11.55 -1.44
N GLN A 93 6.11 -11.11 -2.08
CA GLN A 93 6.47 -9.69 -2.15
C GLN A 93 6.43 -9.26 -3.60
N LEU A 94 5.75 -8.17 -3.87
CA LEU A 94 5.59 -7.62 -5.20
C LEU A 94 6.08 -6.19 -5.23
N LYS A 95 6.81 -5.82 -6.28
CA LYS A 95 7.33 -4.48 -6.49
C LYS A 95 6.53 -3.80 -7.60
N PHE A 96 6.14 -2.57 -7.34
CA PHE A 96 5.41 -1.76 -8.30
C PHE A 96 6.02 -0.36 -8.39
N THR A 97 5.80 0.28 -9.52
CA THR A 97 6.24 1.65 -9.76
C THR A 97 5.01 2.51 -10.02
N LEU A 98 4.94 3.66 -9.33
CA LEU A 98 3.89 4.63 -9.59
C LEU A 98 4.10 5.25 -10.96
N GLN A 99 3.01 5.32 -11.71
CA GLN A 99 3.03 5.98 -13.01
C GLN A 99 2.77 7.48 -12.81
N PRO A 100 3.38 8.34 -13.62
CA PRO A 100 3.04 9.75 -13.58
C PRO A 100 1.57 9.95 -13.90
N ASP A 101 1.00 11.03 -13.37
CA ASP A 101 -0.39 11.37 -13.64
C ASP A 101 -0.52 11.76 -15.10
N SER A 102 -1.08 10.87 -15.89
CA SER A 102 -1.13 11.04 -17.34
C SER A 102 -2.27 11.95 -17.82
N ASP A 103 -3.09 12.42 -16.92
CA ASP A 103 -4.18 13.32 -17.29
C ASP A 103 -3.65 14.61 -17.87
N VAL A 104 -2.46 14.97 -17.48
CA VAL A 104 -1.81 16.19 -17.97
C VAL A 104 -1.47 16.10 -19.43
N SER A 105 -1.29 14.91 -19.95
CA SER A 105 -0.89 14.72 -21.33
C SER A 105 -2.02 14.89 -22.32
N SER A 106 -3.20 14.90 -21.84
CA SER A 106 -4.37 15.05 -22.70
C SER A 106 -4.67 16.50 -23.04
#